data_d65e56431dac4e037e6bc233dca3be06
#
_entry.id   d65e56431dac4e037e6bc233dca3be06
#
_cell.length_a   1.000
_cell.length_b   1.000
_cell.length_c   1.000
_cell.angle_alpha   90.00
_cell.angle_beta   90.00
_cell.angle_gamma   90.00
#
_symmetry.space_group_name_H-M   'P 1'
#
loop_
_entity.id
_entity.type
_entity.pdbx_description
1 polymer ?
#
loop_
_entity_poly.entity_id
_entity_poly.type
_entity_poly.pdbx_seq_one_letter_code
_entity_poly.pdbx_strand_id
1 'polypeptide(L)'
;MTSPSDAPLGSPGSPGGRILVVDDDPVTRRVLSSMLERAHYDVMASTDGREAWTELAAARIDLVITDREMPAMDGMELLRAVRQSPRHGGVPVVMLTGTTLETAGDEADAEGASAFLTKPVSSRELLETVERLLRGTARSA
;
A
#
# COMPACT_ATOMS: atom_id res chain seq x y z
N MET A 1 -7.67 4.75 -29.14
CA MET A 1 -7.75 4.62 -28.35
C MET A 1 -7.54 4.35 -27.85
N THR A 2 -7.29 4.42 -27.85
CA THR A 2 -7.15 4.18 -26.96
C THR A 2 -6.67 3.96 -26.54
N SER A 3 -6.37 4.17 -26.55
CA SER A 3 -6.06 4.06 -25.71
C SER A 3 -5.70 3.80 -25.22
N PRO A 4 -5.45 3.77 -25.19
CA PRO A 4 -5.27 3.52 -24.26
C PRO A 4 -4.98 3.55 -23.67
N SER A 5 -4.69 3.67 -23.63
CA SER A 5 -4.76 3.64 -22.74
C SER A 5 -4.89 3.81 -22.42
N ASP A 6 -4.77 4.10 -22.95
CA ASP A 6 -5.31 4.20 -22.32
C ASP A 6 -5.49 3.96 -21.66
N ALA A 7 -5.39 4.02 -21.56
CA ALA A 7 -5.78 3.64 -20.64
C ALA A 7 -5.63 3.72 -19.99
N PRO A 8 -5.39 3.87 -19.57
CA PRO A 8 -5.43 3.73 -18.70
C PRO A 8 -5.25 4.00 -18.00
N LEU A 9 -4.79 4.35 -17.81
CA LEU A 9 -4.81 4.40 -16.94
C LEU A 9 -5.29 4.02 -16.03
N GLY A 10 -4.62 3.84 -15.84
CA GLY A 10 -5.23 3.01 -14.91
C GLY A 10 -6.19 3.37 -14.65
N SER A 11 -5.78 3.70 -15.08
CA SER A 11 -6.89 3.85 -15.09
C SER A 11 -7.70 3.03 -14.59
N PRO A 12 -8.40 3.56 -14.36
CA PRO A 12 -9.36 2.61 -14.05
C PRO A 12 -9.24 1.42 -14.95
N GLY A 13 -8.30 1.50 -15.82
CA GLY A 13 -8.04 0.37 -16.69
C GLY A 13 -7.18 -0.71 -16.05
N SER A 14 -6.60 -0.43 -14.91
CA SER A 14 -5.80 -1.43 -14.23
C SER A 14 -6.70 -2.50 -13.61
N PRO A 15 -6.56 -3.78 -14.00
CA PRO A 15 -7.45 -4.82 -13.49
C PRO A 15 -7.44 -4.96 -11.98
N GLY A 16 -6.30 -4.71 -11.35
CA GLY A 16 -6.17 -4.89 -9.91
C GLY A 16 -6.28 -3.64 -9.09
N GLY A 17 -6.16 -2.48 -9.71
CA GLY A 17 -6.14 -1.22 -8.98
C GLY A 17 -4.74 -0.68 -8.83
N ARG A 18 -4.63 0.49 -8.18
CA ARG A 18 -3.35 1.17 -7.98
C ARG A 18 -2.87 1.04 -6.55
N ILE A 19 -1.63 0.61 -6.39
CA ILE A 19 -1.03 0.36 -5.09
C ILE A 19 0.16 1.28 -4.88
N LEU A 20 0.23 1.91 -3.72
CA LEU A 20 1.36 2.73 -3.33
C LEU A 20 2.26 1.92 -2.40
N VAL A 21 3.50 1.72 -2.82
CA VAL A 21 4.51 1.00 -2.03
C VAL A 21 5.44 2.03 -1.40
N VAL A 22 5.57 1.98 -0.08
CA VAL A 22 6.37 2.95 0.67
C VAL A 22 7.45 2.20 1.45
N ASP A 23 8.69 2.43 1.10
CA ASP A 23 9.83 1.79 1.78
C ASP A 23 11.08 2.59 1.47
N ASP A 24 11.88 2.88 2.48
CA ASP A 24 13.10 3.65 2.29
C ASP A 24 14.24 2.79 1.72
N ASP A 25 14.12 1.47 1.77
CA ASP A 25 15.10 0.57 1.17
C ASP A 25 14.79 0.37 -0.32
N PRO A 26 15.67 0.83 -1.22
CA PRO A 26 15.39 0.72 -2.65
C PRO A 26 15.26 -0.71 -3.16
N VAL A 27 15.97 -1.65 -2.56
CA VAL A 27 15.89 -3.05 -2.98
C VAL A 27 14.52 -3.63 -2.63
N THR A 28 14.09 -3.44 -1.39
CA THR A 28 12.77 -3.91 -0.96
C THR A 28 11.66 -3.27 -1.79
N ARG A 29 11.77 -1.95 -2.00
CA ARG A 29 10.78 -1.22 -2.78
C ARG A 29 10.67 -1.78 -4.19
N ARG A 30 11.80 -2.06 -4.84
CA ARG A 30 11.82 -2.63 -6.17
C ARG A 30 11.23 -4.03 -6.21
N VAL A 31 11.59 -4.87 -5.24
CA VAL A 31 11.09 -6.24 -5.18
C VAL A 31 9.58 -6.28 -5.02
N LEU A 32 9.06 -5.47 -4.10
CA LEU A 32 7.61 -5.41 -3.88
C LEU A 32 6.89 -4.89 -5.11
N SER A 33 7.42 -3.83 -5.72
CA SER A 33 6.81 -3.27 -6.92
C SER A 33 6.76 -4.30 -8.05
N SER A 34 7.85 -5.05 -8.22
CA SER A 34 7.93 -6.07 -9.26
C SER A 34 6.90 -7.17 -9.05
N MET A 35 6.75 -7.64 -7.82
CA MET A 35 5.76 -8.66 -7.50
C MET A 35 4.36 -8.22 -7.86
N LEU A 36 4.03 -6.97 -7.53
CA LEU A 36 2.70 -6.43 -7.77
C LEU A 36 2.45 -6.16 -9.25
N GLU A 37 3.45 -5.64 -9.95
CA GLU A 37 3.32 -5.39 -11.37
C GLU A 37 3.11 -6.67 -12.16
N ARG A 38 3.75 -7.74 -11.75
CA ARG A 38 3.56 -9.04 -12.40
C ARG A 38 2.15 -9.57 -12.22
N ALA A 39 1.49 -9.12 -11.15
CA ALA A 39 0.10 -9.51 -10.89
C ALA A 39 -0.88 -8.50 -11.49
N HIS A 40 -0.39 -7.60 -12.32
CA HIS A 40 -1.20 -6.64 -13.09
C HIS A 40 -1.77 -5.49 -12.27
N TYR A 41 -1.14 -5.17 -11.16
CA TYR A 41 -1.47 -3.96 -10.41
C TYR A 41 -0.66 -2.80 -10.97
N ASP A 42 -1.23 -1.61 -10.85
CA ASP A 42 -0.52 -0.38 -11.18
C ASP A 42 0.19 0.08 -9.90
N VAL A 43 1.50 0.29 -9.97
CA VAL A 43 2.28 0.54 -8.76
C VAL A 43 2.93 1.91 -8.81
N MET A 44 2.77 2.64 -7.70
CA MET A 44 3.52 3.86 -7.45
C MET A 44 4.42 3.58 -6.25
N ALA A 45 5.56 4.22 -6.17
CA ALA A 45 6.51 3.97 -5.10
C ALA A 45 6.98 5.28 -4.45
N SER A 46 7.14 5.25 -3.14
CA SER A 46 7.61 6.38 -2.36
C SER A 46 8.70 5.92 -1.40
N THR A 47 9.58 6.83 -1.01
CA THR A 47 10.72 6.51 -0.17
C THR A 47 10.47 6.70 1.32
N ASP A 48 9.46 7.48 1.67
CA ASP A 48 9.09 7.68 3.07
C ASP A 48 7.61 8.09 3.16
N GLY A 49 7.12 8.23 4.38
CA GLY A 49 5.71 8.54 4.60
C GLY A 49 5.32 9.93 4.11
N ARG A 50 6.24 10.88 4.14
CA ARG A 50 5.94 12.24 3.69
C ARG A 50 5.71 12.26 2.18
N GLU A 51 6.59 11.59 1.43
CA GLU A 51 6.43 11.48 -0.01
C GLU A 51 5.14 10.72 -0.34
N ALA A 52 4.86 9.66 0.42
CA ALA A 52 3.64 8.88 0.24
C ALA A 52 2.40 9.74 0.45
N TRP A 53 2.42 10.60 1.45
CA TRP A 53 1.28 11.48 1.72
C TRP A 53 1.04 12.42 0.55
N THR A 54 2.12 12.93 -0.05
CA THR A 54 2.01 13.77 -1.24
C THR A 54 1.40 13.00 -2.41
N GLU A 55 1.80 11.76 -2.59
CA GLU A 55 1.25 10.93 -3.67
C GLU A 55 -0.23 10.64 -3.44
N LEU A 56 -0.63 10.38 -2.20
CA LEU A 56 -2.03 10.14 -1.87
C LEU A 56 -2.90 11.35 -2.20
N ALA A 57 -2.36 12.56 -2.02
CA ALA A 57 -3.09 13.77 -2.35
C ALA A 57 -3.19 14.01 -3.85
N ALA A 58 -2.23 13.49 -4.62
CA ALA A 58 -2.12 13.79 -6.03
C ALA A 58 -2.74 12.73 -6.94
N ALA A 59 -2.93 11.50 -6.44
CA ALA A 59 -3.37 10.40 -7.29
C ALA A 59 -4.38 9.53 -6.56
N ARG A 60 -5.17 8.79 -7.31
CA ARG A 60 -6.06 7.80 -6.74
C ARG A 60 -5.25 6.56 -6.35
N ILE A 61 -5.29 6.22 -5.10
CA ILE A 61 -4.59 5.04 -4.57
C ILE A 61 -5.63 4.11 -3.95
N ASP A 62 -5.59 2.85 -4.32
CA ASP A 62 -6.57 1.87 -3.85
C ASP A 62 -6.08 1.08 -2.64
N LEU A 63 -4.77 1.05 -2.42
CA LEU A 63 -4.18 0.33 -1.30
C LEU A 63 -2.77 0.85 -1.05
N VAL A 64 -2.36 0.92 0.20
CA VAL A 64 -1.01 1.34 0.60
C VAL A 64 -0.30 0.18 1.26
N ILE A 65 0.94 -0.07 0.85
CA ILE A 65 1.83 -1.02 1.52
C ILE A 65 2.99 -0.19 2.04
N THR A 66 3.20 -0.16 3.33
CA THR A 66 4.23 0.69 3.90
C THR A 66 5.10 -0.05 4.89
N ASP A 67 6.41 0.23 4.83
CA ASP A 67 7.33 -0.19 5.86
C ASP A 67 6.93 0.55 7.13
N ARG A 68 7.06 -0.10 8.25
CA ARG A 68 6.74 0.50 9.53
C ARG A 68 7.79 1.53 9.94
N GLU A 69 9.05 1.22 9.69
CA GLU A 69 10.16 2.06 10.15
C GLU A 69 10.85 2.77 8.99
N MET A 70 10.70 4.08 8.94
CA MET A 70 11.27 4.93 7.89
C MET A 70 11.65 6.27 8.48
N PRO A 71 12.61 6.98 7.86
CA PRO A 71 12.95 8.32 8.32
C PRO A 71 11.81 9.30 8.00
N ALA A 72 11.85 10.47 8.60
CA ALA A 72 10.88 11.55 8.46
C ALA A 72 9.52 11.13 8.99
N MET A 73 8.66 10.58 8.17
CA MET A 73 7.34 10.13 8.59
C MET A 73 7.32 8.61 8.46
N ASP A 74 7.22 7.89 9.57
CA ASP A 74 7.23 6.43 9.53
C ASP A 74 5.86 5.85 9.19
N GLY A 75 5.79 4.51 9.09
CA GLY A 75 4.57 3.85 8.68
C GLY A 75 3.39 4.06 9.61
N MET A 76 3.65 4.12 10.90
CA MET A 76 2.57 4.36 11.87
C MET A 76 2.03 5.77 11.77
N GLU A 77 2.91 6.73 11.56
CA GLU A 77 2.49 8.12 11.37
C GLU A 77 1.67 8.26 10.08
N LEU A 78 2.12 7.60 9.02
CA LEU A 78 1.39 7.59 7.76
C LEU A 78 0.00 6.97 7.95
N LEU A 79 -0.06 5.86 8.64
CA LEU A 79 -1.33 5.18 8.92
C LEU A 79 -2.31 6.09 9.65
N ARG A 80 -1.84 6.78 10.68
CA ARG A 80 -2.68 7.71 11.42
C ARG A 80 -3.21 8.83 10.52
N ALA A 81 -2.32 9.37 9.69
CA ALA A 81 -2.70 10.45 8.77
C ALA A 81 -3.79 9.97 7.80
N VAL A 82 -3.62 8.77 7.26
CA VAL A 82 -4.59 8.19 6.33
C VAL A 82 -5.95 8.00 7.02
N ARG A 83 -5.95 7.42 8.20
CA ARG A 83 -7.21 7.13 8.91
C ARG A 83 -7.94 8.40 9.35
N GLN A 84 -7.22 9.48 9.58
CA GLN A 84 -7.82 10.74 9.97
C GLN A 84 -8.28 11.58 8.78
N SER A 85 -7.89 11.19 7.59
CA SER A 85 -8.24 11.93 6.38
C SER A 85 -9.67 11.57 5.94
N PRO A 86 -10.54 12.57 5.74
CA PRO A 86 -11.89 12.27 5.23
C PRO A 86 -11.86 11.64 3.84
N ARG A 87 -10.83 11.98 3.07
CA ARG A 87 -10.72 11.49 1.69
C ARG A 87 -10.16 10.08 1.61
N HIS A 88 -9.24 9.74 2.52
CA HIS A 88 -8.50 8.48 2.43
C HIS A 88 -8.75 7.51 3.59
N GLY A 89 -9.66 7.85 4.48
CA GLY A 89 -9.84 7.10 5.73
C GLY A 89 -10.14 5.62 5.55
N GLY A 90 -10.74 5.23 4.44
CA GLY A 90 -11.09 3.84 4.16
C GLY A 90 -10.07 3.07 3.33
N VAL A 91 -8.98 3.72 2.92
CA VAL A 91 -7.98 3.04 2.09
C VAL A 91 -7.29 1.93 2.89
N PRO A 92 -7.24 0.70 2.36
CA PRO A 92 -6.53 -0.38 3.06
C PRO A 92 -5.04 -0.05 3.20
N VAL A 93 -4.48 -0.31 4.37
CA VAL A 93 -3.05 -0.10 4.63
C VAL A 93 -2.46 -1.39 5.14
N VAL A 94 -1.46 -1.90 4.44
CA VAL A 94 -0.70 -3.09 4.83
C VAL A 94 0.61 -2.62 5.44
N MET A 95 0.86 -3.02 6.67
CA MET A 95 2.07 -2.63 7.40
C MET A 95 3.12 -3.74 7.28
N LEU A 96 4.34 -3.37 6.89
CA LEU A 96 5.45 -4.32 6.83
C LEU A 96 6.37 -4.07 8.02
N THR A 97 6.79 -5.14 8.66
CA THR A 97 7.62 -5.01 9.85
C THR A 97 8.71 -6.07 9.90
N GLY A 98 9.86 -5.71 10.43
CA GLY A 98 10.93 -6.66 10.72
C GLY A 98 10.87 -7.19 12.14
N THR A 99 9.95 -6.65 12.96
CA THR A 99 9.81 -7.07 14.35
C THR A 99 8.78 -8.19 14.46
N THR A 100 8.59 -8.71 15.68
CA THR A 100 7.59 -9.77 15.87
C THR A 100 6.20 -9.23 15.58
N LEU A 101 5.38 -10.07 14.96
CA LEU A 101 4.02 -9.67 14.62
C LEU A 101 3.17 -9.38 15.86
N GLU A 102 3.48 -10.00 16.99
CA GLU A 102 2.72 -9.77 18.22
C GLU A 102 2.71 -8.29 18.60
N THR A 103 3.89 -7.73 18.80
CA THR A 103 3.99 -6.34 19.23
C THR A 103 3.58 -5.38 18.13
N ALA A 104 4.10 -5.60 16.93
CA ALA A 104 3.80 -4.70 15.80
C ALA A 104 2.31 -4.76 15.45
N GLY A 105 1.74 -5.95 15.50
CA GLY A 105 0.34 -6.13 15.16
C GLY A 105 -0.61 -5.42 16.12
N ASP A 106 -0.29 -5.48 17.41
CA ASP A 106 -1.12 -4.81 18.41
C ASP A 106 -1.19 -3.30 18.18
N GLU A 107 -0.04 -2.69 17.95
CA GLU A 107 0.02 -1.25 17.71
C GLU A 107 -0.69 -0.87 16.42
N ALA A 108 -0.38 -1.60 15.34
CA ALA A 108 -0.94 -1.30 14.03
C ALA A 108 -2.45 -1.52 14.01
N ASP A 109 -2.91 -2.55 14.69
CA ASP A 109 -4.33 -2.86 14.77
C ASP A 109 -5.07 -1.74 15.49
N ALA A 110 -4.48 -1.25 16.59
CA ALA A 110 -5.07 -0.15 17.35
C ALA A 110 -5.19 1.12 16.52
N GLU A 111 -4.28 1.33 15.55
CA GLU A 111 -4.30 2.50 14.69
C GLU A 111 -5.09 2.26 13.40
N GLY A 112 -5.59 1.06 13.17
CA GLY A 112 -6.43 0.76 12.03
C GLY A 112 -5.74 0.22 10.80
N ALA A 113 -4.62 -0.48 10.97
CA ALA A 113 -3.99 -1.18 9.84
C ALA A 113 -4.91 -2.30 9.35
N SER A 114 -4.97 -2.48 8.05
CA SER A 114 -5.82 -3.52 7.45
C SER A 114 -5.17 -4.89 7.54
N ALA A 115 -3.84 -4.93 7.49
CA ALA A 115 -3.08 -6.16 7.63
C ALA A 115 -1.63 -5.80 7.94
N PHE A 116 -0.86 -6.78 8.40
CA PHE A 116 0.58 -6.60 8.59
C PHE A 116 1.29 -7.87 8.20
N LEU A 117 2.48 -7.71 7.63
CA LEU A 117 3.30 -8.81 7.15
C LEU A 117 4.72 -8.63 7.68
N THR A 118 5.39 -9.73 7.94
CA THR A 118 6.78 -9.70 8.43
C THR A 118 7.75 -9.82 7.26
N LYS A 119 8.79 -9.00 7.27
CA LYS A 119 9.85 -9.09 6.27
C LYS A 119 10.77 -10.27 6.57
N PRO A 120 11.28 -10.96 5.57
CA PRO A 120 11.02 -10.76 4.14
C PRO A 120 9.65 -11.28 3.74
N VAL A 121 8.98 -10.54 2.87
CA VAL A 121 7.62 -10.86 2.46
C VAL A 121 7.66 -11.78 1.23
N SER A 122 6.92 -12.89 1.29
CA SER A 122 6.81 -13.76 0.12
C SER A 122 5.79 -13.18 -0.85
N SER A 123 5.97 -13.45 -2.14
CA SER A 123 5.04 -12.94 -3.13
C SER A 123 3.65 -13.52 -2.92
N ARG A 124 3.57 -14.78 -2.51
CA ARG A 124 2.29 -15.44 -2.24
C ARG A 124 1.51 -14.72 -1.13
N GLU A 125 2.16 -14.47 0.00
CA GLU A 125 1.53 -13.77 1.12
C GLU A 125 1.08 -12.38 0.73
N LEU A 126 1.97 -11.67 0.04
CA LEU A 126 1.69 -10.30 -0.37
C LEU A 126 0.47 -10.27 -1.29
N LEU A 127 0.47 -11.10 -2.32
CA LEU A 127 -0.60 -11.07 -3.32
C LEU A 127 -1.92 -11.54 -2.75
N GLU A 128 -1.92 -12.53 -1.89
CA GLU A 128 -3.15 -12.97 -1.23
C GLU A 128 -3.75 -11.89 -0.36
N THR A 129 -2.90 -11.19 0.38
CA THR A 129 -3.34 -10.11 1.27
C THR A 129 -3.92 -8.96 0.46
N VAL A 130 -3.21 -8.55 -0.59
CA VAL A 130 -3.64 -7.45 -1.43
C VAL A 130 -4.98 -7.77 -2.10
N GLU A 131 -5.09 -8.96 -2.67
CA GLU A 131 -6.30 -9.37 -3.36
C GLU A 131 -7.51 -9.37 -2.42
N ARG A 132 -7.32 -9.91 -1.22
CA ARG A 132 -8.39 -9.96 -0.23
C ARG A 132 -8.86 -8.56 0.16
N LEU A 133 -7.92 -7.65 0.40
CA LEU A 133 -8.25 -6.30 0.83
C LEU A 133 -8.92 -5.48 -0.27
N LEU A 134 -8.45 -5.64 -1.49
CA LEU A 134 -9.05 -4.92 -2.61
C LEU A 134 -10.46 -5.41 -2.92
N ARG A 135 -10.71 -6.71 -2.76
CA ARG A 135 -12.06 -7.25 -2.94
C ARG A 135 -13.02 -6.71 -1.90
N GLY A 136 -12.56 -6.61 -0.66
CA GLY A 136 -13.35 -6.06 0.42
C GLY A 136 -13.71 -4.61 0.16
N THR A 137 -12.75 -3.83 -0.31
CA THR A 137 -12.96 -2.42 -0.63
C THR A 137 -13.96 -2.28 -1.77
N ALA A 138 -13.81 -3.09 -2.80
CA ALA A 138 -14.72 -3.04 -3.94
C ALA A 138 -16.15 -3.35 -3.53
N ARG A 139 -16.32 -4.30 -2.63
CA ARG A 139 -17.65 -4.64 -2.14
C ARG A 139 -18.25 -3.56 -1.28
N SER A 140 -17.42 -2.80 -0.61
CA SER A 140 -17.87 -1.71 0.24
C SER A 140 -18.35 -0.52 -0.58
N ALA A 141 -17.87 -0.42 -1.78
CA ALA A 141 -18.31 0.63 -2.67
C ALA A 141 -19.64 0.27 -3.31
#